data_e7db718dc44b1234a16c1eac3622a50f
#
_entry.id   e7db718dc44b1234a16c1eac3622a50f
#
_cell.length_a   1.000
_cell.length_b   1.000
_cell.length_c   1.000
_cell.angle_alpha   90.00
_cell.angle_beta   90.00
_cell.angle_gamma   90.00
#
_symmetry.space_group_name_H-M   'P 1'
#
loop_
_entity.id
_entity.type
_entity.pdbx_description
1 polymer ?
#
loop_
_entity_poly.entity_id
_entity_poly.type
_entity_poly.pdbx_seq_one_letter_code
_entity_poly.pdbx_strand_id
1 'polypeptide(L)'
;MITTALRAATVLVLVAAVAAQDAATTLLARLSLEQKAGQLFMVWCLSRPEGGAGTNHERLLDAVRDAELGGVILSLGDVEHAAALIPRLQAAASVPLLLAGDFEGGVWFRLRGATELGNQMLVGATGSAVLAEAMGRITGEEAKALGFHVVFAPVLDVNSNPANPIINVRSFGEDPELVARLGSALARGVRGAGLLPCGKHFPGHGDVDTDSHLALATVPGDLARLRAVELLPFQRASAEGLEAVMTGHLGVPGLGEDPSVPATLSTKILGGVLRGELGFRGLVVTDALEMGGVKN
;
A
#
# COMPACT_ATOMS: atom_id res chain seq x y z
N MET A 1 24.13 -20.85 -25.01
CA MET A 1 22.77 -21.17 -24.56
C MET A 1 22.19 -20.16 -23.53
N ILE A 2 22.94 -19.69 -22.52
CA ILE A 2 22.45 -18.72 -21.49
C ILE A 2 22.04 -17.37 -22.12
N THR A 3 22.81 -16.84 -23.07
CA THR A 3 22.53 -15.55 -23.74
C THR A 3 21.25 -15.57 -24.60
N THR A 4 20.88 -16.70 -25.17
CA THR A 4 19.69 -16.85 -26.02
C THR A 4 18.45 -16.91 -25.14
N ALA A 5 18.49 -17.62 -24.01
CA ALA A 5 17.41 -17.69 -23.05
C ALA A 5 17.12 -16.32 -22.40
N LEU A 6 18.17 -15.54 -22.05
CA LEU A 6 18.02 -14.19 -21.49
C LEU A 6 17.37 -13.23 -22.50
N ARG A 7 17.77 -13.29 -23.78
CA ARG A 7 17.16 -12.47 -24.83
C ARG A 7 15.68 -12.85 -25.09
N ALA A 8 15.35 -14.14 -25.07
CA ALA A 8 13.98 -14.60 -25.23
C ALA A 8 13.08 -14.14 -24.06
N ALA A 9 13.58 -14.23 -22.81
CA ALA A 9 12.86 -13.73 -21.63
C ALA A 9 12.64 -12.23 -21.69
N THR A 10 13.66 -11.44 -22.09
CA THR A 10 13.54 -9.98 -22.22
C THR A 10 12.53 -9.58 -23.30
N VAL A 11 12.51 -10.27 -24.44
CA VAL A 11 11.52 -10.04 -25.51
C VAL A 11 10.12 -10.40 -25.04
N LEU A 12 9.94 -11.50 -24.32
CA LEU A 12 8.62 -11.92 -23.79
C LEU A 12 8.06 -10.90 -22.79
N VAL A 13 8.90 -10.36 -21.90
CA VAL A 13 8.51 -9.32 -20.94
C VAL A 13 8.15 -8.02 -21.66
N LEU A 14 8.91 -7.61 -22.67
CA LEU A 14 8.60 -6.42 -23.47
C LEU A 14 7.28 -6.58 -24.25
N VAL A 15 7.04 -7.72 -24.87
CA VAL A 15 5.78 -7.99 -25.59
C VAL A 15 4.59 -8.01 -24.64
N ALA A 16 4.73 -8.61 -23.46
CA ALA A 16 3.68 -8.61 -22.44
C ALA A 16 3.39 -7.20 -21.91
N ALA A 17 4.42 -6.37 -21.68
CA ALA A 17 4.27 -4.99 -21.22
C ALA A 17 3.56 -4.11 -22.28
N VAL A 18 3.91 -4.24 -23.56
CA VAL A 18 3.26 -3.53 -24.66
C VAL A 18 1.80 -3.95 -24.77
N ALA A 19 1.50 -5.26 -24.74
CA ALA A 19 0.13 -5.76 -24.79
C ALA A 19 -0.71 -5.29 -23.60
N ALA A 20 -0.14 -5.22 -22.39
CA ALA A 20 -0.82 -4.68 -21.22
C ALA A 20 -1.10 -3.17 -21.33
N GLN A 21 -0.16 -2.40 -21.88
CA GLN A 21 -0.35 -0.97 -22.12
C GLN A 21 -1.42 -0.70 -23.18
N ASP A 22 -1.47 -1.49 -24.24
CA ASP A 22 -2.50 -1.42 -25.28
C ASP A 22 -3.89 -1.78 -24.71
N ALA A 23 -3.98 -2.79 -23.83
CA ALA A 23 -5.22 -3.16 -23.15
C ALA A 23 -5.73 -2.05 -22.24
N ALA A 24 -4.87 -1.43 -21.44
CA ALA A 24 -5.23 -0.31 -20.57
C ALA A 24 -5.69 0.92 -21.35
N THR A 25 -4.99 1.28 -22.44
CA THR A 25 -5.36 2.38 -23.34
C THR A 25 -6.70 2.12 -24.00
N THR A 26 -6.93 0.90 -24.46
CA THR A 26 -8.21 0.47 -25.07
C THR A 26 -9.36 0.57 -24.07
N LEU A 27 -9.14 0.11 -22.83
CA LEU A 27 -10.12 0.21 -21.75
C LEU A 27 -10.45 1.66 -21.44
N LEU A 28 -9.44 2.50 -21.22
CA LEU A 28 -9.61 3.93 -20.94
C LEU A 28 -10.38 4.68 -22.04
N ALA A 29 -10.20 4.30 -23.30
CA ALA A 29 -10.93 4.90 -24.43
C ALA A 29 -12.44 4.57 -24.43
N ARG A 30 -12.84 3.48 -23.77
CA ARG A 30 -14.24 3.02 -23.69
C ARG A 30 -14.99 3.55 -22.48
N LEU A 31 -14.27 3.94 -21.42
CA LEU A 31 -14.87 4.43 -20.18
C LEU A 31 -15.37 5.86 -20.32
N SER A 32 -16.56 6.15 -19.78
CA SER A 32 -17.06 7.52 -19.58
C SER A 32 -16.20 8.27 -18.56
N LEU A 33 -16.43 9.56 -18.41
CA LEU A 33 -15.72 10.37 -17.39
C LEU A 33 -16.08 9.90 -15.98
N GLU A 34 -17.35 9.60 -15.73
CA GLU A 34 -17.88 9.10 -14.46
C GLU A 34 -17.23 7.75 -14.12
N GLN A 35 -17.17 6.83 -15.08
CA GLN A 35 -16.51 5.53 -14.91
C GLN A 35 -15.02 5.71 -14.60
N LYS A 36 -14.32 6.58 -15.31
CA LYS A 36 -12.91 6.89 -15.01
C LYS A 36 -12.74 7.47 -13.61
N ALA A 37 -13.66 8.33 -13.16
CA ALA A 37 -13.64 8.85 -11.80
C ALA A 37 -13.85 7.73 -10.78
N GLY A 38 -14.83 6.84 -10.98
CA GLY A 38 -15.07 5.69 -10.12
C GLY A 38 -13.85 4.77 -9.96
N GLN A 39 -13.09 4.56 -11.06
CA GLN A 39 -11.87 3.76 -11.04
C GLN A 39 -10.75 4.32 -10.13
N LEU A 40 -10.83 5.59 -9.71
CA LEU A 40 -9.88 6.19 -8.76
C LEU A 40 -10.19 5.90 -7.29
N PHE A 41 -11.33 5.29 -6.99
CA PHE A 41 -11.77 5.05 -5.62
C PHE A 41 -11.65 3.59 -5.23
N MET A 42 -11.13 3.37 -4.01
CA MET A 42 -11.20 2.09 -3.30
C MET A 42 -12.02 2.28 -2.03
N VAL A 43 -12.97 1.39 -1.79
CA VAL A 43 -13.88 1.46 -0.63
C VAL A 43 -13.52 0.39 0.38
N TRP A 44 -13.43 0.78 1.65
CA TRP A 44 -13.15 -0.14 2.75
C TRP A 44 -14.42 -0.90 3.18
N CYS A 45 -14.28 -2.20 3.46
CA CYS A 45 -15.35 -3.08 3.90
C CYS A 45 -14.89 -4.12 4.90
N LEU A 46 -15.76 -4.46 5.85
CA LEU A 46 -15.53 -5.56 6.78
C LEU A 46 -15.76 -6.92 6.11
N SER A 47 -14.82 -7.85 6.30
CA SER A 47 -14.95 -9.24 5.87
C SER A 47 -15.61 -10.09 6.97
N ARG A 48 -16.89 -9.81 7.25
CA ARG A 48 -17.72 -10.44 8.30
C ARG A 48 -19.10 -10.79 7.74
N PRO A 49 -19.88 -11.66 8.44
CA PRO A 49 -21.27 -11.94 8.09
C PRO A 49 -22.11 -10.66 7.98
N GLU A 50 -23.09 -10.64 7.09
CA GLU A 50 -24.04 -9.54 6.97
C GLU A 50 -24.85 -9.35 8.26
N GLY A 51 -25.29 -8.10 8.51
CA GLY A 51 -26.10 -7.72 9.66
C GLY A 51 -25.35 -7.07 10.82
N GLY A 52 -24.01 -7.02 10.77
CA GLY A 52 -23.18 -6.24 11.70
C GLY A 52 -22.96 -4.79 11.22
N ALA A 53 -22.59 -3.89 12.12
CA ALA A 53 -22.18 -2.54 11.74
C ALA A 53 -21.00 -2.60 10.74
N GLY A 54 -21.11 -1.90 9.61
CA GLY A 54 -20.10 -1.85 8.54
C GLY A 54 -20.07 -3.06 7.59
N THR A 55 -21.07 -3.96 7.65
CA THR A 55 -21.15 -5.17 6.80
C THR A 55 -22.30 -5.14 5.78
N ASN A 56 -22.67 -3.97 5.29
CA ASN A 56 -23.70 -3.90 4.25
C ASN A 56 -23.09 -4.25 2.88
N HIS A 57 -22.94 -5.54 2.62
CA HIS A 57 -22.36 -6.05 1.39
C HIS A 57 -23.24 -5.76 0.16
N GLU A 58 -24.56 -5.74 0.30
CA GLU A 58 -25.46 -5.38 -0.81
C GLU A 58 -25.24 -3.93 -1.24
N ARG A 59 -25.13 -2.99 -0.28
CA ARG A 59 -24.80 -1.59 -0.59
C ARG A 59 -23.42 -1.46 -1.25
N LEU A 60 -22.45 -2.28 -0.84
CA LEU A 60 -21.13 -2.30 -1.47
C LEU A 60 -21.21 -2.83 -2.90
N LEU A 61 -21.99 -3.90 -3.14
CA LEU A 61 -22.22 -4.43 -4.48
C LEU A 61 -22.92 -3.42 -5.38
N ASP A 62 -23.88 -2.65 -4.85
CA ASP A 62 -24.52 -1.55 -5.57
C ASP A 62 -23.49 -0.46 -5.93
N ALA A 63 -22.66 -0.05 -4.97
CA ALA A 63 -21.60 0.94 -5.23
C ALA A 63 -20.59 0.45 -6.27
N VAL A 64 -20.23 -0.84 -6.27
CA VAL A 64 -19.36 -1.43 -7.29
C VAL A 64 -19.99 -1.35 -8.67
N ARG A 65 -21.31 -1.62 -8.79
CA ARG A 65 -22.04 -1.54 -10.07
C ARG A 65 -22.27 -0.11 -10.54
N ASP A 66 -22.78 0.73 -9.65
CA ASP A 66 -23.34 2.04 -10.01
C ASP A 66 -22.26 3.13 -10.09
N ALA A 67 -21.28 3.10 -9.16
CA ALA A 67 -20.16 4.04 -9.14
C ALA A 67 -18.93 3.51 -9.88
N GLU A 68 -18.95 2.27 -10.35
CA GLU A 68 -17.85 1.62 -11.08
C GLU A 68 -16.49 1.74 -10.36
N LEU A 69 -16.47 1.36 -9.07
CA LEU A 69 -15.30 1.46 -8.21
C LEU A 69 -14.07 0.75 -8.80
N GLY A 70 -12.90 1.34 -8.62
CA GLY A 70 -11.62 0.75 -9.02
C GLY A 70 -11.14 -0.35 -8.10
N GLY A 71 -11.59 -0.36 -6.82
CA GLY A 71 -11.16 -1.38 -5.89
C GLY A 71 -11.94 -1.45 -4.59
N VAL A 72 -11.65 -2.50 -3.82
CA VAL A 72 -12.20 -2.72 -2.48
C VAL A 72 -11.08 -3.15 -1.52
N ILE A 73 -11.08 -2.59 -0.33
CA ILE A 73 -10.18 -2.92 0.77
C ILE A 73 -10.96 -3.79 1.75
N LEU A 74 -10.59 -5.07 1.87
CA LEU A 74 -11.23 -5.97 2.83
C LEU A 74 -10.41 -6.07 4.12
N SER A 75 -11.09 -5.97 5.26
CA SER A 75 -10.43 -5.91 6.56
C SER A 75 -11.32 -6.46 7.68
N LEU A 76 -10.71 -6.71 8.85
CA LEU A 76 -11.35 -7.01 10.13
C LEU A 76 -12.43 -8.11 10.06
N GLY A 77 -12.04 -9.30 9.62
CA GLY A 77 -12.93 -10.44 9.53
C GLY A 77 -12.19 -11.78 9.56
N ASP A 78 -12.56 -12.65 8.63
CA ASP A 78 -11.93 -13.95 8.47
C ASP A 78 -11.78 -14.32 6.98
N VAL A 79 -10.96 -15.33 6.74
CA VAL A 79 -10.63 -15.79 5.39
C VAL A 79 -11.84 -16.40 4.67
N GLU A 80 -12.76 -17.04 5.41
CA GLU A 80 -13.94 -17.71 4.84
C GLU A 80 -14.90 -16.69 4.24
N HIS A 81 -15.18 -15.60 4.96
CA HIS A 81 -16.03 -14.52 4.45
C HIS A 81 -15.36 -13.76 3.30
N ALA A 82 -14.04 -13.53 3.37
CA ALA A 82 -13.31 -12.92 2.26
C ALA A 82 -13.42 -13.79 0.99
N ALA A 83 -13.18 -15.11 1.12
CA ALA A 83 -13.26 -16.06 -0.01
C ALA A 83 -14.67 -16.13 -0.62
N ALA A 84 -15.73 -15.95 0.18
CA ALA A 84 -17.11 -15.92 -0.30
C ALA A 84 -17.48 -14.58 -0.94
N LEU A 85 -16.97 -13.45 -0.41
CA LEU A 85 -17.34 -12.10 -0.85
C LEU A 85 -16.59 -11.67 -2.12
N ILE A 86 -15.31 -11.97 -2.23
CA ILE A 86 -14.47 -11.53 -3.36
C ILE A 86 -15.04 -11.93 -4.74
N PRO A 87 -15.47 -13.19 -4.97
CA PRO A 87 -16.07 -13.55 -6.26
C PRO A 87 -17.37 -12.78 -6.58
N ARG A 88 -18.18 -12.46 -5.56
CA ARG A 88 -19.41 -11.65 -5.73
C ARG A 88 -19.07 -10.21 -6.15
N LEU A 89 -18.06 -9.62 -5.53
CA LEU A 89 -17.56 -8.28 -5.87
C LEU A 89 -17.02 -8.24 -7.31
N GLN A 90 -16.19 -9.21 -7.68
CA GLN A 90 -15.65 -9.30 -9.04
C GLN A 90 -16.75 -9.52 -10.10
N ALA A 91 -17.77 -10.34 -9.78
CA ALA A 91 -18.88 -10.57 -10.69
C ALA A 91 -19.81 -9.34 -10.87
N ALA A 92 -19.84 -8.43 -9.89
CA ALA A 92 -20.61 -7.19 -9.94
C ALA A 92 -19.91 -6.07 -10.73
N ALA A 93 -18.59 -6.14 -10.89
CA ALA A 93 -17.78 -5.10 -11.50
C ALA A 93 -17.75 -5.22 -13.03
N SER A 94 -17.86 -4.10 -13.75
CA SER A 94 -17.68 -4.01 -15.21
C SER A 94 -16.20 -4.03 -15.61
N VAL A 95 -15.35 -3.43 -14.76
CA VAL A 95 -13.89 -3.48 -14.83
C VAL A 95 -13.41 -4.28 -13.61
N PRO A 96 -12.49 -5.25 -13.77
CA PRO A 96 -12.01 -6.04 -12.64
C PRO A 96 -11.48 -5.17 -11.50
N LEU A 97 -11.96 -5.41 -10.28
CA LEU A 97 -11.58 -4.65 -9.09
C LEU A 97 -10.15 -4.97 -8.63
N LEU A 98 -9.46 -3.96 -8.13
CA LEU A 98 -8.28 -4.17 -7.30
C LEU A 98 -8.73 -4.50 -5.86
N LEU A 99 -8.46 -5.71 -5.40
CA LEU A 99 -8.70 -6.13 -4.02
C LEU A 99 -7.44 -5.89 -3.21
N ALA A 100 -7.56 -5.15 -2.10
CA ALA A 100 -6.44 -4.79 -1.24
C ALA A 100 -6.71 -5.14 0.23
N GLY A 101 -5.63 -5.29 1.00
CA GLY A 101 -5.70 -5.46 2.44
C GLY A 101 -4.44 -4.95 3.16
N ASP A 102 -4.64 -4.48 4.42
CA ASP A 102 -3.56 -4.02 5.31
C ASP A 102 -2.88 -5.21 6.00
N PHE A 103 -2.15 -6.00 5.23
CA PHE A 103 -1.54 -7.25 5.70
C PHE A 103 -0.12 -7.04 6.22
N GLU A 104 0.07 -6.09 7.14
CA GLU A 104 1.37 -5.68 7.70
C GLU A 104 2.09 -6.81 8.45
N GLY A 105 1.33 -7.66 9.11
CA GLY A 105 1.81 -8.84 9.85
C GLY A 105 1.38 -10.17 9.22
N GLY A 106 1.13 -10.19 7.90
CA GLY A 106 0.49 -11.30 7.22
C GLY A 106 -1.01 -11.10 7.07
N VAL A 107 -1.67 -11.98 6.32
CA VAL A 107 -3.13 -11.92 6.08
C VAL A 107 -3.90 -11.99 7.42
N TRP A 108 -3.41 -12.78 8.38
CA TRP A 108 -3.97 -12.90 9.73
C TRP A 108 -4.14 -11.53 10.44
N PHE A 109 -3.29 -10.56 10.16
CA PHE A 109 -3.37 -9.24 10.78
C PHE A 109 -4.76 -8.57 10.60
N ARG A 110 -5.47 -8.94 9.54
CA ARG A 110 -6.82 -8.43 9.23
C ARG A 110 -7.87 -9.53 9.11
N LEU A 111 -7.49 -10.72 8.67
CA LEU A 111 -8.41 -11.82 8.39
C LEU A 111 -7.99 -13.06 9.20
N ARG A 112 -8.77 -13.43 10.20
CA ARG A 112 -8.54 -14.63 11.01
C ARG A 112 -8.62 -15.88 10.14
N GLY A 113 -7.87 -16.91 10.51
CA GLY A 113 -7.80 -18.17 9.78
C GLY A 113 -6.59 -18.29 8.84
N ALA A 114 -5.82 -17.21 8.64
CA ALA A 114 -4.53 -17.22 7.96
C ALA A 114 -3.36 -17.45 8.95
N THR A 115 -2.13 -17.55 8.43
CA THR A 115 -0.93 -17.76 9.24
C THR A 115 -0.60 -16.51 10.07
N GLU A 116 -0.42 -16.67 11.38
CA GLU A 116 -0.01 -15.63 12.31
C GLU A 116 1.51 -15.44 12.23
N LEU A 117 1.95 -14.37 11.55
CA LEU A 117 3.37 -14.06 11.34
C LEU A 117 3.94 -13.05 12.35
N GLY A 118 3.07 -12.44 13.17
CA GLY A 118 3.43 -11.35 14.07
C GLY A 118 3.57 -10.00 13.35
N ASN A 119 4.11 -9.00 14.06
CA ASN A 119 4.31 -7.66 13.51
C ASN A 119 5.71 -7.48 12.90
N GLN A 120 5.90 -6.40 12.13
CA GLN A 120 7.17 -6.13 11.45
C GLN A 120 8.34 -5.88 12.44
N MET A 121 8.09 -5.31 13.62
CA MET A 121 9.13 -5.10 14.64
C MET A 121 9.68 -6.44 15.16
N LEU A 122 8.88 -7.51 15.22
CA LEU A 122 9.38 -8.83 15.58
C LEU A 122 10.44 -9.32 14.58
N VAL A 123 10.20 -9.11 13.29
CA VAL A 123 11.18 -9.42 12.23
C VAL A 123 12.35 -8.43 12.28
N GLY A 124 12.08 -7.16 12.58
CA GLY A 124 13.08 -6.13 12.80
C GLY A 124 14.10 -6.51 13.86
N ALA A 125 13.64 -7.05 14.99
CA ALA A 125 14.49 -7.51 16.10
C ALA A 125 15.46 -8.64 15.69
N THR A 126 15.14 -9.40 14.65
CA THR A 126 16.04 -10.44 14.10
C THR A 126 17.11 -9.87 13.18
N GLY A 127 16.91 -8.69 12.61
CA GLY A 127 17.74 -8.10 11.57
C GLY A 127 17.80 -8.89 10.26
N SER A 128 16.98 -9.93 10.09
CA SER A 128 17.05 -10.88 8.98
C SER A 128 16.22 -10.49 7.78
N ALA A 129 16.88 -10.09 6.67
CA ALA A 129 16.21 -9.85 5.40
C ALA A 129 15.56 -11.13 4.82
N VAL A 130 16.11 -12.31 5.12
CA VAL A 130 15.55 -13.60 4.68
C VAL A 130 14.19 -13.83 5.35
N LEU A 131 14.07 -13.51 6.63
CA LEU A 131 12.78 -13.64 7.35
C LEU A 131 11.77 -12.58 6.88
N ALA A 132 12.21 -11.35 6.61
CA ALA A 132 11.34 -10.31 6.05
C ALA A 132 10.81 -10.71 4.66
N GLU A 133 11.65 -11.25 3.80
CA GLU A 133 11.23 -11.73 2.47
C GLU A 133 10.31 -12.96 2.57
N ALA A 134 10.58 -13.89 3.50
CA ALA A 134 9.70 -15.02 3.77
C ALA A 134 8.33 -14.59 4.29
N MET A 135 8.28 -13.58 5.20
CA MET A 135 7.03 -12.97 5.66
C MET A 135 6.23 -12.40 4.48
N GLY A 136 6.88 -11.61 3.61
CA GLY A 136 6.25 -11.07 2.42
C GLY A 136 5.74 -12.14 1.46
N ARG A 137 6.50 -13.21 1.24
CA ARG A 137 6.11 -14.33 0.38
C ARG A 137 4.89 -15.07 0.93
N ILE A 138 4.88 -15.43 2.20
CA ILE A 138 3.73 -16.13 2.83
C ILE A 138 2.49 -15.23 2.76
N THR A 139 2.63 -13.95 3.13
CA THR A 139 1.54 -12.96 3.02
C THR A 139 0.98 -12.88 1.60
N GLY A 140 1.87 -12.81 0.60
CA GLY A 140 1.46 -12.74 -0.80
C GLY A 140 0.80 -14.01 -1.30
N GLU A 141 1.33 -15.20 -0.96
CA GLU A 141 0.76 -16.49 -1.34
C GLU A 141 -0.66 -16.68 -0.76
N GLU A 142 -0.87 -16.38 0.52
CA GLU A 142 -2.18 -16.46 1.17
C GLU A 142 -3.17 -15.43 0.61
N ALA A 143 -2.75 -14.17 0.48
CA ALA A 143 -3.57 -13.12 -0.08
C ALA A 143 -3.99 -13.43 -1.53
N LYS A 144 -3.06 -13.92 -2.35
CA LYS A 144 -3.35 -14.34 -3.72
C LYS A 144 -4.35 -15.50 -3.79
N ALA A 145 -4.23 -16.48 -2.91
CA ALA A 145 -5.16 -17.60 -2.84
C ALA A 145 -6.60 -17.16 -2.54
N LEU A 146 -6.76 -16.05 -1.80
CA LEU A 146 -8.06 -15.43 -1.52
C LEU A 146 -8.57 -14.53 -2.66
N GLY A 147 -7.71 -14.17 -3.64
CA GLY A 147 -8.08 -13.29 -4.74
C GLY A 147 -7.71 -11.82 -4.55
N PHE A 148 -6.82 -11.49 -3.61
CA PHE A 148 -6.26 -10.13 -3.48
C PHE A 148 -5.24 -9.83 -4.57
N HIS A 149 -5.01 -8.54 -4.81
CA HIS A 149 -4.08 -8.01 -5.80
C HIS A 149 -3.02 -7.10 -5.19
N VAL A 150 -3.37 -6.37 -4.12
CA VAL A 150 -2.52 -5.38 -3.47
C VAL A 150 -2.39 -5.70 -1.99
N VAL A 151 -1.16 -5.65 -1.49
CA VAL A 151 -0.82 -5.75 -0.07
C VAL A 151 -0.36 -4.38 0.41
N PHE A 152 -1.10 -3.73 1.31
CA PHE A 152 -0.71 -2.46 1.92
C PHE A 152 0.33 -2.70 3.02
N ALA A 153 1.47 -3.18 2.57
CA ALA A 153 2.73 -3.38 3.29
C ALA A 153 3.88 -3.38 2.26
N PRO A 154 5.12 -3.07 2.68
CA PRO A 154 5.61 -2.86 4.04
C PRO A 154 5.25 -1.50 4.65
N VAL A 155 5.26 -1.43 5.99
CA VAL A 155 5.39 -0.16 6.70
C VAL A 155 6.86 0.26 6.63
N LEU A 156 7.12 1.39 5.97
CA LEU A 156 8.45 1.96 5.74
C LEU A 156 8.76 3.13 6.70
N ASP A 157 7.85 3.38 7.64
CA ASP A 157 8.04 4.39 8.66
C ASP A 157 9.16 3.99 9.62
N VAL A 158 10.08 4.92 9.90
CA VAL A 158 11.15 4.73 10.87
C VAL A 158 10.63 5.17 12.25
N ASN A 159 10.49 4.25 13.20
CA ASN A 159 9.93 4.55 14.53
C ASN A 159 10.94 5.27 15.41
N SER A 160 11.39 6.45 15.00
CA SER A 160 12.40 7.26 15.67
C SER A 160 11.89 7.97 16.93
N ASN A 161 10.56 8.09 17.07
CA ASN A 161 9.93 8.64 18.27
C ASN A 161 9.26 7.51 19.09
N PRO A 162 9.78 7.16 20.27
CA PRO A 162 9.18 6.10 21.10
C PRO A 162 7.78 6.44 21.63
N ALA A 163 7.40 7.75 21.62
CA ALA A 163 6.07 8.19 22.01
C ALA A 163 5.05 8.16 20.86
N ASN A 164 5.46 7.73 19.66
CA ASN A 164 4.55 7.65 18.50
C ASN A 164 3.37 6.72 18.81
N PRO A 165 2.11 7.22 18.74
CA PRO A 165 0.94 6.45 19.13
C PRO A 165 0.47 5.44 18.05
N ILE A 166 0.94 5.58 16.82
CA ILE A 166 0.37 4.89 15.63
C ILE A 166 1.32 3.87 15.02
N ILE A 167 2.60 4.18 14.88
CA ILE A 167 3.55 3.32 14.16
C ILE A 167 4.06 2.22 15.08
N ASN A 168 4.83 2.54 16.08
CA ASN A 168 5.29 1.61 17.11
C ASN A 168 5.68 0.24 16.50
N VAL A 169 5.06 -0.86 16.97
CA VAL A 169 5.36 -2.26 16.55
C VAL A 169 5.06 -2.56 15.07
N ARG A 170 4.38 -1.66 14.35
CA ARG A 170 4.13 -1.78 12.92
C ARG A 170 5.39 -1.55 12.09
N SER A 171 6.34 -0.71 12.57
CA SER A 171 7.64 -0.52 11.94
C SER A 171 8.58 -1.70 12.16
N PHE A 172 9.61 -1.84 11.31
CA PHE A 172 10.74 -2.75 11.55
C PHE A 172 11.67 -2.26 12.66
N GLY A 173 11.64 -0.96 13.03
CA GLY A 173 12.46 -0.39 14.09
C GLY A 173 12.75 1.09 13.92
N GLU A 174 13.80 1.55 14.64
CA GLU A 174 14.21 2.96 14.71
C GLU A 174 15.41 3.31 13.82
N ASP A 175 16.06 2.31 13.22
CA ASP A 175 17.20 2.49 12.31
C ASP A 175 16.70 2.57 10.85
N PRO A 176 16.90 3.72 10.16
CA PRO A 176 16.44 3.90 8.78
C PRO A 176 16.98 2.87 7.78
N GLU A 177 18.25 2.46 7.92
CA GLU A 177 18.87 1.47 7.04
C GLU A 177 18.28 0.06 7.29
N LEU A 178 17.99 -0.27 8.55
CA LEU A 178 17.28 -1.51 8.89
C LEU A 178 15.89 -1.54 8.26
N VAL A 179 15.11 -0.47 8.44
CA VAL A 179 13.75 -0.34 7.87
C VAL A 179 13.79 -0.43 6.35
N ALA A 180 14.73 0.27 5.71
CA ALA A 180 14.90 0.24 4.26
C ALA A 180 15.19 -1.18 3.76
N ARG A 181 16.15 -1.87 4.38
CA ARG A 181 16.58 -3.21 3.99
C ARG A 181 15.50 -4.27 4.19
N LEU A 182 14.84 -4.26 5.35
CA LEU A 182 13.81 -5.26 5.66
C LEU A 182 12.50 -4.97 4.92
N GLY A 183 12.13 -3.69 4.79
CA GLY A 183 10.96 -3.28 3.99
C GLY A 183 11.09 -3.67 2.53
N SER A 184 12.25 -3.41 1.90
CA SER A 184 12.52 -3.87 0.54
C SER A 184 12.48 -5.39 0.42
N ALA A 185 12.97 -6.12 1.41
CA ALA A 185 12.91 -7.59 1.42
C ALA A 185 11.47 -8.10 1.49
N LEU A 186 10.63 -7.55 2.38
CA LEU A 186 9.21 -7.89 2.45
C LEU A 186 8.50 -7.59 1.11
N ALA A 187 8.75 -6.43 0.52
CA ALA A 187 8.19 -6.06 -0.78
C ALA A 187 8.59 -7.07 -1.88
N ARG A 188 9.87 -7.53 -1.91
CA ARG A 188 10.29 -8.59 -2.84
C ARG A 188 9.52 -9.89 -2.64
N GLY A 189 9.27 -10.28 -1.38
CA GLY A 189 8.50 -11.47 -1.06
C GLY A 189 7.06 -11.41 -1.59
N VAL A 190 6.37 -10.29 -1.36
CA VAL A 190 5.00 -10.04 -1.86
C VAL A 190 4.99 -10.06 -3.40
N ARG A 191 5.93 -9.37 -4.04
CA ARG A 191 6.09 -9.35 -5.49
C ARG A 191 6.36 -10.76 -6.05
N GLY A 192 7.21 -11.52 -5.39
CA GLY A 192 7.53 -12.90 -5.77
C GLY A 192 6.31 -13.82 -5.78
N ALA A 193 5.30 -13.56 -4.95
CA ALA A 193 4.01 -14.23 -4.99
C ALA A 193 3.09 -13.71 -6.12
N GLY A 194 3.46 -12.62 -6.79
CA GLY A 194 2.70 -12.03 -7.90
C GLY A 194 1.65 -11.02 -7.49
N LEU A 195 1.82 -10.36 -6.33
CA LEU A 195 0.99 -9.25 -5.85
C LEU A 195 1.77 -7.94 -5.83
N LEU A 196 1.05 -6.82 -5.71
CA LEU A 196 1.61 -5.49 -5.63
C LEU A 196 1.85 -5.10 -4.16
N PRO A 197 3.11 -4.98 -3.70
CA PRO A 197 3.42 -4.38 -2.40
C PRO A 197 3.22 -2.87 -2.44
N CYS A 198 2.72 -2.30 -1.35
CA CYS A 198 2.51 -0.86 -1.19
C CYS A 198 3.19 -0.35 0.07
N GLY A 199 4.30 0.36 -0.10
CA GLY A 199 5.06 0.95 1.01
C GLY A 199 4.35 2.15 1.62
N LYS A 200 4.32 2.27 2.95
CA LYS A 200 3.56 3.31 3.67
C LYS A 200 4.25 3.75 4.95
N HIS A 201 3.97 4.96 5.43
CA HIS A 201 3.09 6.02 4.97
C HIS A 201 3.93 7.22 4.51
N PHE A 202 4.07 7.41 3.22
CA PHE A 202 4.95 8.45 2.66
C PHE A 202 4.49 9.86 3.08
N PRO A 203 5.40 10.79 3.48
CA PRO A 203 6.86 10.68 3.41
C PRO A 203 7.55 10.06 4.65
N GLY A 204 6.82 9.54 5.63
CA GLY A 204 7.30 8.91 6.85
C GLY A 204 6.55 9.40 8.07
N HIS A 205 5.91 8.49 8.80
CA HIS A 205 5.01 8.76 9.92
C HIS A 205 5.65 8.47 11.29
N GLY A 206 6.93 8.02 11.31
CA GLY A 206 7.50 7.43 12.53
C GLY A 206 7.93 8.40 13.63
N ASP A 207 8.08 9.70 13.32
CA ASP A 207 8.55 10.74 14.28
C ASP A 207 7.43 11.67 14.78
N VAL A 208 6.16 11.36 14.50
CA VAL A 208 5.06 12.20 15.00
C VAL A 208 4.63 11.77 16.41
N ASP A 209 4.05 12.69 17.15
CA ASP A 209 3.47 12.50 18.49
C ASP A 209 1.93 12.55 18.48
N THR A 210 1.34 12.82 17.34
CA THR A 210 -0.10 12.99 17.14
C THR A 210 -0.66 11.91 16.24
N ASP A 211 -1.84 11.41 16.57
CA ASP A 211 -2.56 10.44 15.74
C ASP A 211 -3.19 11.12 14.52
N SER A 212 -2.71 10.77 13.33
CA SER A 212 -3.22 11.30 12.05
C SER A 212 -4.69 10.92 11.75
N HIS A 213 -5.23 9.92 12.44
CA HIS A 213 -6.67 9.62 12.36
C HIS A 213 -7.53 10.71 13.01
N LEU A 214 -6.98 11.44 13.96
CA LEU A 214 -7.70 12.46 14.75
C LEU A 214 -7.42 13.88 14.26
N ALA A 215 -6.18 14.19 13.87
CA ALA A 215 -5.75 15.52 13.46
C ALA A 215 -4.56 15.45 12.50
N LEU A 216 -4.26 16.55 11.82
CA LEU A 216 -3.07 16.64 10.98
C LEU A 216 -1.81 16.60 11.84
N ALA A 217 -1.09 15.48 11.80
CA ALA A 217 0.18 15.30 12.47
C ALA A 217 1.31 15.99 11.70
N THR A 218 2.27 16.60 12.39
CA THR A 218 3.41 17.28 11.77
C THR A 218 4.69 16.48 12.00
N VAL A 219 5.38 16.17 10.90
CA VAL A 219 6.69 15.53 10.93
C VAL A 219 7.75 16.60 11.19
N PRO A 220 8.51 16.50 12.30
CA PRO A 220 9.52 17.48 12.64
C PRO A 220 10.81 17.30 11.80
N GLY A 221 11.70 18.30 11.89
CA GLY A 221 13.02 18.25 11.27
C GLY A 221 13.12 19.05 9.98
N ASP A 222 14.36 19.26 9.58
CA ASP A 222 14.74 19.92 8.34
C ASP A 222 14.88 18.92 7.18
N LEU A 223 15.13 19.43 6.00
CA LEU A 223 15.30 18.61 4.79
C LEU A 223 16.43 17.58 4.92
N ALA A 224 17.52 17.92 5.60
CA ALA A 224 18.66 17.01 5.76
C ALA A 224 18.27 15.82 6.65
N ARG A 225 17.58 16.09 7.76
CA ARG A 225 17.03 15.07 8.65
C ARG A 225 16.03 14.18 7.91
N LEU A 226 15.06 14.76 7.22
CA LEU A 226 14.01 14.01 6.51
C LEU A 226 14.61 13.08 5.44
N ARG A 227 15.64 13.52 4.73
CA ARG A 227 16.35 12.65 3.76
C ARG A 227 17.12 11.51 4.41
N ALA A 228 17.71 11.77 5.57
CA ALA A 228 18.51 10.77 6.28
C ALA A 228 17.67 9.72 7.00
N VAL A 229 16.44 10.02 7.37
CA VAL A 229 15.58 9.16 8.20
C VAL A 229 14.30 8.78 7.46
N GLU A 230 13.37 9.72 7.31
CA GLU A 230 12.01 9.42 6.85
C GLU A 230 11.97 8.97 5.38
N LEU A 231 12.70 9.65 4.49
CA LEU A 231 12.69 9.39 3.04
C LEU A 231 13.57 8.21 2.62
N LEU A 232 14.57 7.85 3.43
CA LEU A 232 15.55 6.82 3.08
C LEU A 232 14.91 5.46 2.74
N PRO A 233 13.99 4.90 3.55
CA PRO A 233 13.35 3.63 3.21
C PRO A 233 12.55 3.69 1.90
N PHE A 234 11.84 4.78 1.64
CA PHE A 234 11.10 4.98 0.38
C PHE A 234 12.03 5.12 -0.81
N GLN A 235 13.15 5.82 -0.66
CA GLN A 235 14.17 5.95 -1.70
C GLN A 235 14.73 4.58 -2.09
N ARG A 236 15.13 3.76 -1.10
CA ARG A 236 15.66 2.41 -1.32
C ARG A 236 14.64 1.50 -1.98
N ALA A 237 13.42 1.45 -1.43
CA ALA A 237 12.36 0.62 -1.96
C ALA A 237 11.97 1.02 -3.40
N SER A 238 11.93 2.34 -3.70
CA SER A 238 11.68 2.84 -5.06
C SER A 238 12.79 2.45 -6.04
N ALA A 239 14.05 2.53 -5.62
CA ALA A 239 15.18 2.09 -6.43
C ALA A 239 15.18 0.58 -6.70
N GLU A 240 14.62 -0.22 -5.78
CA GLU A 240 14.40 -1.67 -5.95
C GLU A 240 13.09 -2.01 -6.66
N GLY A 241 12.38 -1.00 -7.19
CA GLY A 241 11.19 -1.17 -8.04
C GLY A 241 9.89 -1.39 -7.25
N LEU A 242 9.72 -0.75 -6.09
CA LEU A 242 8.44 -0.77 -5.37
C LEU A 242 7.30 -0.27 -6.29
N GLU A 243 6.21 -1.01 -6.36
CA GLU A 243 5.13 -0.78 -7.33
C GLU A 243 4.07 0.20 -6.85
N ALA A 244 3.85 0.32 -5.54
CA ALA A 244 2.88 1.25 -4.98
C ALA A 244 3.40 1.93 -3.71
N VAL A 245 2.95 3.17 -3.48
CA VAL A 245 3.21 3.95 -2.26
C VAL A 245 1.89 4.52 -1.75
N MET A 246 1.62 4.36 -0.46
CA MET A 246 0.51 5.01 0.23
C MET A 246 1.01 6.29 0.92
N THR A 247 0.29 7.39 0.70
CA THR A 247 0.62 8.70 1.31
C THR A 247 -0.06 8.85 2.66
N GLY A 248 0.67 9.32 3.65
CA GLY A 248 0.11 9.71 4.94
C GLY A 248 -0.43 11.14 4.94
N HIS A 249 -1.44 11.41 5.76
CA HIS A 249 -1.96 12.77 5.98
C HIS A 249 -1.10 13.50 7.01
N LEU A 250 0.02 14.03 6.54
CA LEU A 250 1.10 14.59 7.36
C LEU A 250 1.46 15.99 6.88
N GLY A 251 1.55 16.94 7.79
CA GLY A 251 2.20 18.23 7.57
C GLY A 251 3.72 18.05 7.59
N VAL A 252 4.45 18.48 6.58
CA VAL A 252 5.90 18.28 6.48
C VAL A 252 6.62 19.57 6.07
N PRO A 253 6.72 20.55 7.00
CA PRO A 253 7.34 21.85 6.70
C PRO A 253 8.81 21.74 6.29
N GLY A 254 9.53 20.74 6.77
CA GLY A 254 10.93 20.50 6.39
C GLY A 254 11.13 20.16 4.91
N LEU A 255 10.07 19.74 4.19
CA LEU A 255 10.06 19.59 2.73
C LEU A 255 9.64 20.89 2.02
N GLY A 256 9.52 21.99 2.76
CA GLY A 256 9.20 23.31 2.25
C GLY A 256 7.71 23.49 1.91
N GLU A 257 6.82 22.64 2.40
CA GLU A 257 5.37 22.79 2.27
C GLU A 257 4.79 23.55 3.47
N ASP A 258 3.63 24.16 3.30
CA ASP A 258 2.87 24.74 4.40
C ASP A 258 2.46 23.61 5.37
N PRO A 259 2.70 23.72 6.68
CA PRO A 259 2.39 22.66 7.64
C PRO A 259 0.89 22.32 7.73
N SER A 260 0.00 23.19 7.26
CA SER A 260 -1.44 22.93 7.19
C SER A 260 -1.86 22.13 5.96
N VAL A 261 -0.96 21.97 4.98
CA VAL A 261 -1.22 21.17 3.76
C VAL A 261 -0.71 19.74 3.96
N PRO A 262 -1.58 18.74 4.04
CA PRO A 262 -1.15 17.36 4.19
C PRO A 262 -0.38 16.88 2.94
N ALA A 263 0.64 16.05 3.15
CA ALA A 263 1.47 15.50 2.08
C ALA A 263 0.64 14.85 0.95
N THR A 264 -0.46 14.22 1.31
CA THR A 264 -1.42 13.62 0.37
C THR A 264 -1.98 14.62 -0.66
N LEU A 265 -2.12 15.90 -0.30
CA LEU A 265 -2.66 16.96 -1.16
C LEU A 265 -1.56 17.86 -1.77
N SER A 266 -0.30 17.63 -1.40
CA SER A 266 0.82 18.49 -1.80
C SER A 266 1.41 18.07 -3.16
N THR A 267 1.22 18.91 -4.17
CA THR A 267 1.92 18.75 -5.46
C THR A 267 3.44 18.82 -5.30
N LYS A 268 3.94 19.60 -4.33
CA LYS A 268 5.35 19.76 -4.04
C LYS A 268 5.95 18.47 -3.46
N ILE A 269 5.26 17.82 -2.54
CA ILE A 269 5.71 16.57 -1.92
C ILE A 269 5.52 15.40 -2.90
N LEU A 270 4.35 15.24 -3.48
CA LEU A 270 4.10 14.13 -4.41
C LEU A 270 4.82 14.30 -5.75
N GLY A 271 4.73 15.47 -6.35
CA GLY A 271 5.36 15.77 -7.64
C GLY A 271 6.87 16.00 -7.50
N GLY A 272 7.27 16.87 -6.56
CA GLY A 272 8.67 17.27 -6.39
C GLY A 272 9.53 16.21 -5.71
N VAL A 273 9.09 15.72 -4.56
CA VAL A 273 9.90 14.75 -3.79
C VAL A 273 9.66 13.32 -4.29
N LEU A 274 8.44 12.79 -4.23
CA LEU A 274 8.19 11.38 -4.58
C LEU A 274 8.50 11.09 -6.06
N ARG A 275 7.91 11.86 -6.98
CA ARG A 275 8.10 11.65 -8.43
C ARG A 275 9.43 12.20 -8.94
N GLY A 276 9.83 13.39 -8.46
CA GLY A 276 11.02 14.11 -8.93
C GLY A 276 12.30 13.59 -8.30
N GLU A 277 12.44 13.72 -6.97
CA GLU A 277 13.68 13.41 -6.25
C GLU A 277 13.89 11.88 -6.08
N LEU A 278 12.87 11.17 -5.59
CA LEU A 278 12.96 9.71 -5.40
C LEU A 278 12.77 8.92 -6.70
N GLY A 279 12.32 9.55 -7.77
CA GLY A 279 12.12 8.93 -9.08
C GLY A 279 11.01 7.87 -9.12
N PHE A 280 10.12 7.82 -8.12
CA PHE A 280 9.06 6.83 -8.05
C PHE A 280 8.09 6.93 -9.24
N ARG A 281 7.79 5.81 -9.90
CA ARG A 281 6.93 5.75 -11.10
C ARG A 281 5.69 4.86 -10.94
N GLY A 282 5.55 4.22 -9.77
CA GLY A 282 4.45 3.31 -9.48
C GLY A 282 3.13 4.01 -9.14
N LEU A 283 2.18 3.22 -8.64
CA LEU A 283 0.87 3.68 -8.18
C LEU A 283 1.02 4.51 -6.88
N VAL A 284 0.29 5.61 -6.79
CA VAL A 284 0.13 6.37 -5.54
C VAL A 284 -1.30 6.18 -5.05
N VAL A 285 -1.42 5.73 -3.79
CA VAL A 285 -2.69 5.55 -3.08
C VAL A 285 -2.70 6.52 -1.91
N THR A 286 -3.83 7.13 -1.59
CA THR A 286 -3.96 7.91 -0.35
C THR A 286 -4.24 6.98 0.83
N ASP A 287 -3.87 7.39 2.03
CA ASP A 287 -4.53 6.89 3.23
C ASP A 287 -6.01 7.29 3.23
N ALA A 288 -6.79 6.79 4.19
CA ALA A 288 -8.23 6.95 4.21
C ALA A 288 -8.66 8.43 4.28
N LEU A 289 -9.43 8.89 3.28
CA LEU A 289 -9.82 10.30 3.15
C LEU A 289 -10.83 10.78 4.21
N GLU A 290 -11.39 9.87 5.00
CA GLU A 290 -12.21 10.18 6.16
C GLU A 290 -11.44 10.49 7.45
N MET A 291 -10.09 10.36 7.44
CA MET A 291 -9.23 10.66 8.59
C MET A 291 -9.20 12.15 8.90
N GLY A 292 -9.07 12.49 10.20
CA GLY A 292 -9.03 13.88 10.68
C GLY A 292 -7.89 14.72 10.09
N GLY A 293 -6.78 14.10 9.69
CA GLY A 293 -5.64 14.78 9.07
C GLY A 293 -5.92 15.41 7.69
N VAL A 294 -7.04 15.09 7.04
CA VAL A 294 -7.40 15.64 5.72
C VAL A 294 -8.83 16.17 5.66
N LYS A 295 -9.66 15.83 6.64
CA LYS A 295 -11.11 16.15 6.63
C LYS A 295 -11.44 17.57 7.05
N ASN A 296 -10.54 18.30 7.71
CA ASN A 296 -10.77 19.64 8.29
C ASN A 296 -10.18 20.73 7.44
#